data_33294d2069b22dd2c7ee8bab27dff5cf
#
_entry.id   33294d2069b22dd2c7ee8bab27dff5cf
#
_cell.length_a   1.000
_cell.length_b   1.000
_cell.length_c   1.000
_cell.angle_alpha   90.00
_cell.angle_beta   90.00
_cell.angle_gamma   90.00
#
_symmetry.space_group_name_H-M   'P 1'
#
loop_
_entity.id
_entity.type
_entity.pdbx_description
1 polymer ?
#
loop_
_entity_poly.entity_id
_entity_poly.type
_entity_poly.pdbx_seq_one_letter_code
_entity_poly.pdbx_strand_id
1 'polypeptide(L)'
;MITFPLISGRIQTQNKAFVMGIVNITSDSFYEQSRGGVERAFRLIDEGTDILDLGAESTRPGFTEVPVQEEISRLIPVIREIRKKTDIPISIDTRKKPVFEACFNEGADILNDVSSFDFDSSMAEFCGKNNVPVIL
;
A
#
# COMPACT_ATOMS: atom_id res chain seq x y z
N MET A 1 0.86 9.85 23.23
CA MET A 1 1.35 8.77 22.35
C MET A 1 0.18 8.18 21.59
N ILE A 2 0.31 8.10 20.27
CA ILE A 2 -0.70 7.48 19.40
C ILE A 2 -0.17 6.10 18.97
N THR A 3 -1.06 5.11 18.92
CA THR A 3 -0.73 3.74 18.56
C THR A 3 -1.59 3.28 17.39
N PHE A 4 -0.98 2.64 16.42
CA PHE A 4 -1.68 2.01 15.29
C PHE A 4 -1.38 0.50 15.30
N PRO A 5 -2.41 -0.37 15.31
CA PRO A 5 -2.20 -1.81 15.32
C PRO A 5 -1.75 -2.34 13.96
N LEU A 6 -0.83 -3.30 13.97
CA LEU A 6 -0.41 -4.08 12.80
C LEU A 6 -0.48 -5.57 13.16
N ILE A 7 -0.48 -6.44 12.17
CA ILE A 7 -0.45 -7.90 12.36
C ILE A 7 0.84 -8.30 13.09
N SER A 8 1.95 -7.70 12.73
CA SER A 8 3.26 -7.93 13.34
C SER A 8 3.45 -7.25 14.70
N GLY A 9 2.43 -6.52 15.20
CA GLY A 9 2.52 -5.77 16.44
C GLY A 9 1.81 -4.41 16.36
N ARG A 10 2.50 -3.35 16.69
CA ARG A 10 1.96 -1.99 16.63
C ARG A 10 3.06 -0.97 16.37
N ILE A 11 2.74 0.08 15.65
CA ILE A 11 3.58 1.27 15.58
C ILE A 11 3.07 2.36 16.53
N GLN A 12 3.98 3.19 16.99
CA GLN A 12 3.69 4.26 17.95
C GLN A 12 4.37 5.55 17.52
N THR A 13 3.72 6.67 17.77
CA THR A 13 4.34 7.99 17.57
C THR A 13 4.08 8.90 18.77
N GLN A 14 5.05 9.74 19.07
CA GLN A 14 4.88 10.86 20.02
C GLN A 14 4.33 12.11 19.34
N ASN A 15 4.28 12.12 18.02
CA ASN A 15 3.70 13.19 17.24
C ASN A 15 2.18 13.22 17.37
N LYS A 16 1.56 14.29 16.86
CA LYS A 16 0.10 14.45 16.90
C LYS A 16 -0.64 13.51 15.94
N ALA A 17 0.08 12.93 14.97
CA ALA A 17 -0.46 12.02 13.97
C ALA A 17 0.65 11.15 13.38
N PHE A 18 0.27 10.03 12.76
CA PHE A 18 1.13 9.32 11.82
C PHE A 18 1.15 10.04 10.47
N VAL A 19 2.30 10.06 9.83
CA VAL A 19 2.48 10.58 8.47
C VAL A 19 2.49 9.42 7.49
N MET A 20 1.52 9.40 6.57
CA MET A 20 1.46 8.41 5.50
C MET A 20 1.94 9.03 4.19
N GLY A 21 3.05 8.54 3.67
CA GLY A 21 3.66 8.99 2.43
C GLY A 21 3.12 8.22 1.23
N ILE A 22 2.60 8.93 0.23
CA ILE A 22 1.95 8.34 -0.94
C ILE A 22 2.95 8.11 -2.07
N VAL A 23 2.97 6.89 -2.59
CA VAL A 23 3.76 6.49 -3.75
C VAL A 23 2.83 5.94 -4.84
N ASN A 24 2.61 6.73 -5.88
CA ASN A 24 1.83 6.32 -7.04
C ASN A 24 2.75 5.68 -8.09
N ILE A 25 2.46 4.42 -8.45
CA ILE A 25 3.22 3.65 -9.43
C ILE A 25 2.44 3.64 -10.73
N THR A 26 2.71 4.60 -11.60
CA THR A 26 1.99 4.81 -12.86
C THR A 26 2.73 4.22 -14.08
N SER A 27 2.09 4.20 -15.27
CA SER A 27 2.32 3.19 -16.31
C SER A 27 3.24 3.56 -17.50
N ASP A 28 4.30 4.35 -17.40
CA ASP A 28 4.99 4.73 -18.67
C ASP A 28 6.21 3.90 -19.07
N SER A 29 6.85 3.16 -18.19
CA SER A 29 7.73 2.03 -18.54
C SER A 29 7.98 1.19 -17.30
N PHE A 30 7.77 -0.12 -17.43
CA PHE A 30 7.75 -1.07 -16.32
C PHE A 30 9.04 -1.05 -15.48
N TYR A 31 10.18 -0.84 -16.08
CA TYR A 31 11.47 -0.85 -15.38
C TYR A 31 11.79 0.49 -14.70
N GLU A 32 11.55 1.60 -15.38
CA GLU A 32 11.84 2.93 -14.84
C GLU A 32 10.88 3.34 -13.73
N GLN A 33 9.67 2.82 -13.73
CA GLN A 33 8.63 3.17 -12.75
C GLN A 33 8.75 2.42 -11.45
N SER A 34 9.07 1.13 -11.48
CA SER A 34 9.38 0.40 -10.25
C SER A 34 10.58 1.04 -9.56
N ARG A 35 11.60 1.45 -10.32
CA ARG A 35 12.75 2.17 -9.80
C ARG A 35 12.38 3.54 -9.24
N GLY A 36 11.58 4.33 -9.95
CA GLY A 36 11.09 5.65 -9.50
C GLY A 36 10.21 5.55 -8.25
N GLY A 37 9.37 4.52 -8.17
CA GLY A 37 8.56 4.22 -6.99
C GLY A 37 9.42 3.86 -5.77
N VAL A 38 10.46 3.05 -5.94
CA VAL A 38 11.40 2.70 -4.88
C VAL A 38 12.19 3.91 -4.40
N GLU A 39 12.73 4.72 -5.31
CA GLU A 39 13.47 5.94 -4.97
C GLU A 39 12.60 6.94 -4.20
N ARG A 40 11.35 7.11 -4.63
CA ARG A 40 10.39 7.97 -3.92
C ARG A 40 10.08 7.43 -2.53
N ALA A 41 9.87 6.12 -2.39
CA ALA A 41 9.60 5.50 -1.10
C ALA A 41 10.74 5.78 -0.10
N PHE A 42 11.98 5.56 -0.49
CA PHE A 42 13.13 5.83 0.39
C PHE A 42 13.31 7.32 0.70
N ARG A 43 13.04 8.20 -0.25
CA ARG A 43 13.02 9.65 0.02
C ARG A 43 11.99 10.00 1.08
N LEU A 44 10.77 9.49 0.97
CA LEU A 44 9.71 9.73 1.96
C LEU A 44 10.07 9.19 3.35
N ILE A 45 10.74 8.03 3.41
CA ILE A 45 11.25 7.48 4.68
C ILE A 45 12.28 8.42 5.30
N ASP A 46 13.22 8.92 4.52
CA ASP A 46 14.24 9.89 4.99
C ASP A 46 13.61 11.21 5.47
N GLU A 47 12.48 11.60 4.89
CA GLU A 47 11.70 12.78 5.27
C GLU A 47 10.81 12.57 6.51
N GLY A 48 10.76 11.36 7.07
CA GLY A 48 10.06 11.06 8.31
C GLY A 48 8.67 10.47 8.17
N THR A 49 8.38 9.81 7.04
CA THR A 49 7.14 9.04 6.86
C THR A 49 7.09 7.85 7.81
N ASP A 50 5.93 7.64 8.44
CA ASP A 50 5.66 6.50 9.34
C ASP A 50 5.09 5.29 8.60
N ILE A 51 4.33 5.51 7.53
CA ILE A 51 3.65 4.49 6.72
C ILE A 51 3.82 4.86 5.25
N LEU A 52 4.17 3.89 4.40
CA LEU A 52 4.13 4.08 2.94
C LEU A 52 2.80 3.58 2.38
N ASP A 53 2.14 4.39 1.55
CA ASP A 53 0.91 4.04 0.86
C ASP A 53 1.18 3.87 -0.64
N LEU A 54 1.13 2.63 -1.11
CA LEU A 54 1.46 2.28 -2.50
C LEU A 54 0.19 2.06 -3.31
N GLY A 55 0.08 2.73 -4.44
CA GLY A 55 -1.04 2.59 -5.37
C GLY A 55 -0.58 2.46 -6.82
N ALA A 56 -1.29 1.68 -7.61
CA ALA A 56 -1.01 1.45 -9.03
C ALA A 56 -2.16 1.84 -9.97
N GLU A 57 -3.29 2.27 -9.41
CA GLU A 57 -4.45 2.80 -10.13
C GLU A 57 -4.76 4.20 -9.61
N SER A 58 -5.03 5.14 -10.54
CA SER A 58 -5.44 6.48 -10.13
C SER A 58 -6.90 6.48 -9.67
N THR A 59 -7.22 7.17 -8.57
CA THR A 59 -8.59 7.42 -8.11
C THR A 59 -9.11 8.80 -8.53
N ARG A 60 -8.35 9.54 -9.37
CA ARG A 60 -8.76 10.84 -9.88
C ARG A 60 -9.94 10.72 -10.84
N PRO A 61 -10.84 11.72 -10.94
CA PRO A 61 -11.90 11.74 -11.95
C PRO A 61 -11.35 11.51 -13.37
N GLY A 62 -11.99 10.62 -14.14
CA GLY A 62 -11.57 10.30 -15.51
C GLY A 62 -10.41 9.29 -15.62
N PHE A 63 -10.01 8.63 -14.52
CA PHE A 63 -9.01 7.58 -14.58
C PHE A 63 -9.50 6.37 -15.40
N THR A 64 -8.56 5.66 -16.02
CA THR A 64 -8.81 4.37 -16.66
C THR A 64 -8.56 3.26 -15.66
N GLU A 65 -9.52 2.32 -15.52
CA GLU A 65 -9.35 1.15 -14.67
C GLU A 65 -8.18 0.29 -15.17
N VAL A 66 -7.29 -0.06 -14.23
CA VAL A 66 -6.14 -0.91 -14.50
C VAL A 66 -6.51 -2.37 -14.24
N PRO A 67 -6.20 -3.32 -15.15
CA PRO A 67 -6.43 -4.74 -14.88
C PRO A 67 -5.70 -5.24 -13.65
N VAL A 68 -6.29 -6.21 -12.94
CA VAL A 68 -5.72 -6.80 -11.71
C VAL A 68 -4.26 -7.22 -11.88
N GLN A 69 -3.94 -7.94 -12.94
CA GLN A 69 -2.57 -8.42 -13.19
C GLN A 69 -1.57 -7.29 -13.42
N GLU A 70 -2.02 -6.20 -13.99
CA GLU A 70 -1.18 -5.03 -14.21
C GLU A 70 -0.91 -4.29 -12.91
N GLU A 71 -1.91 -4.11 -12.04
CA GLU A 71 -1.69 -3.56 -10.69
C GLU A 71 -0.69 -4.41 -9.90
N ILE A 72 -0.88 -5.73 -9.89
CA ILE A 72 0.03 -6.68 -9.22
C ILE A 72 1.46 -6.54 -9.77
N SER A 73 1.62 -6.51 -11.08
CA SER A 73 2.92 -6.39 -11.74
C SER A 73 3.66 -5.10 -11.41
N ARG A 74 2.92 -4.01 -11.12
CA ARG A 74 3.48 -2.73 -10.72
C ARG A 74 3.88 -2.69 -9.25
N LEU A 75 3.06 -3.26 -8.37
CA LEU A 75 3.21 -3.16 -6.92
C LEU A 75 4.25 -4.14 -6.36
N ILE A 76 4.24 -5.39 -6.79
CA ILE A 76 5.08 -6.45 -6.21
C ILE A 76 6.59 -6.14 -6.27
N PRO A 77 7.16 -5.70 -7.40
CA PRO A 77 8.59 -5.36 -7.43
C PRO A 77 8.98 -4.26 -6.45
N VAL A 78 8.12 -3.26 -6.27
CA VAL A 78 8.37 -2.14 -5.35
C VAL A 78 8.34 -2.63 -3.89
N ILE A 79 7.36 -3.43 -3.52
CA ILE A 79 7.26 -4.01 -2.18
C ILE A 79 8.51 -4.85 -1.86
N ARG A 80 8.93 -5.70 -2.77
CA ARG A 80 10.13 -6.55 -2.60
C ARG A 80 11.38 -5.73 -2.36
N GLU A 81 11.60 -4.67 -3.14
CA GLU A 81 12.78 -3.81 -2.98
C GLU A 81 12.74 -3.04 -1.65
N ILE A 82 11.59 -2.56 -1.23
CA ILE A 82 11.43 -1.90 0.07
C ILE A 82 11.72 -2.88 1.20
N ARG A 83 11.16 -4.09 1.15
CA ARG A 83 11.33 -5.11 2.20
C ARG A 83 12.75 -5.65 2.35
N LYS A 84 13.60 -5.53 1.33
CA LYS A 84 15.04 -5.84 1.47
C LYS A 84 15.77 -4.93 2.45
N LYS A 85 15.25 -3.74 2.73
CA LYS A 85 15.97 -2.69 3.46
C LYS A 85 15.26 -2.21 4.73
N THR A 86 13.95 -2.40 4.84
CA THR A 86 13.17 -1.83 5.95
C THR A 86 11.88 -2.60 6.21
N ASP A 87 11.46 -2.59 7.47
CA ASP A 87 10.17 -3.12 7.95
C ASP A 87 9.10 -2.02 8.11
N ILE A 88 9.30 -0.85 7.50
CA ILE A 88 8.31 0.23 7.54
C ILE A 88 6.92 -0.30 7.15
N PRO A 89 5.83 0.06 7.85
CA PRO A 89 4.50 -0.36 7.45
C PRO A 89 4.16 0.06 6.03
N ILE A 90 3.63 -0.88 5.25
CA ILE A 90 3.17 -0.66 3.87
C ILE A 90 1.66 -0.80 3.83
N SER A 91 1.00 0.28 3.43
CA SER A 91 -0.41 0.33 3.04
C SER A 91 -0.54 0.13 1.54
N ILE A 92 -1.57 -0.56 1.11
CA ILE A 92 -1.88 -0.73 -0.32
C ILE A 92 -3.19 -0.02 -0.63
N ASP A 93 -3.14 0.96 -1.52
CA ASP A 93 -4.30 1.65 -2.07
C ASP A 93 -4.87 0.83 -3.22
N THR A 94 -5.84 0.00 -2.91
CA THR A 94 -6.58 -0.81 -3.87
C THR A 94 -7.97 -1.14 -3.35
N ARG A 95 -8.91 -1.30 -4.26
CA ARG A 95 -10.28 -1.78 -3.99
C ARG A 95 -10.49 -3.23 -4.43
N LYS A 96 -9.45 -3.88 -4.98
CA LYS A 96 -9.52 -5.23 -5.55
C LYS A 96 -8.84 -6.25 -4.63
N LYS A 97 -9.62 -7.21 -4.13
CA LYS A 97 -9.11 -8.26 -3.24
C LYS A 97 -7.91 -9.02 -3.81
N PRO A 98 -7.90 -9.47 -5.08
CA PRO A 98 -6.74 -10.20 -5.62
C PRO A 98 -5.44 -9.38 -5.61
N VAL A 99 -5.52 -8.08 -5.82
CA VAL A 99 -4.36 -7.17 -5.75
C VAL A 99 -3.84 -7.10 -4.33
N PHE A 100 -4.74 -6.83 -3.37
CA PHE A 100 -4.34 -6.75 -1.97
C PHE A 100 -3.76 -8.06 -1.45
N GLU A 101 -4.39 -9.19 -1.75
CA GLU A 101 -3.90 -10.53 -1.34
C GLU A 101 -2.49 -10.80 -1.85
N ALA A 102 -2.20 -10.49 -3.11
CA ALA A 102 -0.86 -10.62 -3.67
C ALA A 102 0.16 -9.74 -2.94
N CYS A 103 -0.19 -8.49 -2.67
CA CYS A 103 0.67 -7.55 -1.93
C CYS A 103 0.87 -7.97 -0.46
N PHE A 104 -0.17 -8.46 0.19
CA PHE A 104 -0.13 -8.98 1.54
C PHE A 104 0.85 -10.17 1.68
N ASN A 105 0.83 -11.07 0.72
CA ASN A 105 1.76 -12.21 0.68
C ASN A 105 3.23 -11.79 0.47
N GLU A 106 3.46 -10.59 -0.05
CA GLU A 106 4.80 -10.01 -0.22
C GLU A 106 5.21 -9.08 0.95
N GLY A 107 4.37 -8.98 1.97
CA GLY A 107 4.70 -8.23 3.19
C GLY A 107 4.03 -6.87 3.34
N ALA A 108 2.96 -6.58 2.61
CA ALA A 108 2.10 -5.43 2.92
C ALA A 108 1.33 -5.65 4.23
N ASP A 109 1.03 -4.59 4.95
CA ASP A 109 0.48 -4.63 6.30
C ASP A 109 -0.94 -4.10 6.41
N ILE A 110 -1.31 -3.12 5.59
CA ILE A 110 -2.52 -2.30 5.74
C ILE A 110 -3.25 -2.25 4.41
N LEU A 111 -4.58 -2.36 4.44
CA LEU A 111 -5.43 -2.03 3.30
C LEU A 111 -5.90 -0.57 3.42
N ASN A 112 -5.77 0.19 2.34
CA ASN A 112 -6.42 1.48 2.13
C ASN A 112 -7.41 1.35 0.98
N ASP A 113 -8.70 1.25 1.29
CA ASP A 113 -9.76 1.04 0.30
C ASP A 113 -10.72 2.24 0.25
N VAL A 114 -10.54 3.10 -0.75
CA VAL A 114 -11.36 4.30 -0.94
C VAL A 114 -12.84 3.99 -1.24
N SER A 115 -13.15 2.76 -1.65
CA SER A 115 -14.53 2.31 -1.86
C SER A 115 -15.22 1.81 -0.59
N SER A 116 -14.49 1.72 0.53
CA SER A 116 -15.02 1.21 1.81
C SER A 116 -15.66 -0.17 1.68
N PHE A 117 -15.00 -1.08 0.94
CA PHE A 117 -15.45 -2.44 0.59
C PHE A 117 -16.61 -2.53 -0.42
N ASP A 118 -17.08 -1.39 -0.96
CA ASP A 118 -18.22 -1.40 -1.90
C ASP A 118 -17.86 -2.00 -3.27
N PHE A 119 -16.61 -1.88 -3.69
CA PHE A 119 -16.18 -2.39 -4.99
C PHE A 119 -16.05 -3.92 -5.03
N ASP A 120 -15.45 -4.51 -3.98
CA ASP A 120 -15.22 -5.95 -3.87
C ASP A 120 -15.62 -6.44 -2.48
N SER A 121 -16.80 -7.06 -2.38
CA SER A 121 -17.36 -7.52 -1.11
C SER A 121 -16.54 -8.62 -0.43
N SER A 122 -15.68 -9.34 -1.16
CA SER A 122 -14.80 -10.37 -0.60
C SER A 122 -13.60 -9.79 0.16
N MET A 123 -13.32 -8.50 -0.02
CA MET A 123 -12.20 -7.81 0.64
C MET A 123 -12.38 -7.77 2.17
N ALA A 124 -13.56 -7.45 2.65
CA ALA A 124 -13.86 -7.37 4.08
C ALA A 124 -13.64 -8.72 4.78
N GLU A 125 -14.09 -9.81 4.17
CA GLU A 125 -13.88 -11.16 4.70
C GLU A 125 -12.39 -11.52 4.77
N PHE A 126 -11.64 -11.23 3.72
CA PHE A 126 -10.20 -11.46 3.68
C PHE A 126 -9.47 -10.70 4.79
N CYS A 127 -9.78 -9.41 4.94
CA CYS A 127 -9.19 -8.58 6.00
C CYS A 127 -9.55 -9.07 7.40
N GLY A 128 -10.80 -9.46 7.62
CA GLY A 128 -11.25 -10.00 8.89
C GLY A 128 -10.54 -11.31 9.27
N LYS A 129 -10.40 -12.23 8.33
CA LYS A 129 -9.72 -13.51 8.55
C LYS A 129 -8.23 -13.36 8.88
N ASN A 130 -7.59 -12.37 8.31
CA ASN A 130 -6.15 -12.13 8.44
C ASN A 130 -5.80 -11.03 9.44
N ASN A 131 -6.78 -10.46 10.15
CA ASN A 131 -6.60 -9.36 11.09
C ASN A 131 -5.89 -8.14 10.46
N VAL A 132 -6.18 -7.86 9.21
CA VAL A 132 -5.58 -6.73 8.48
C VAL A 132 -6.17 -5.42 8.96
N PRO A 133 -5.36 -4.45 9.40
CA PRO A 133 -5.83 -3.08 9.62
C PRO A 133 -6.31 -2.45 8.33
N VAL A 134 -7.41 -1.71 8.40
CA VAL A 134 -8.06 -1.12 7.22
C VAL A 134 -8.28 0.37 7.41
N ILE A 135 -8.01 1.14 6.36
CA ILE A 135 -8.40 2.54 6.21
C ILE A 135 -9.51 2.59 5.17
N LEU A 136 -10.67 3.16 5.53
CA LEU A 136 -11.87 3.22 4.69
C LEU A 136 -12.26 4.67 4.38
#